data_7069ead87a784d06fffdabc6c12ad83c
#
_entry.id   7069ead87a784d06fffdabc6c12ad83c
#
_cell.length_a   1.000
_cell.length_b   1.000
_cell.length_c   1.000
_cell.angle_alpha   90.00
_cell.angle_beta   90.00
_cell.angle_gamma   90.00
#
_symmetry.space_group_name_H-M   'P 1'
#
loop_
_entity.id
_entity.type
_entity.pdbx_description
1 polymer ?
#
loop_
_entity_poly.entity_id
_entity_poly.type
_entity_poly.pdbx_seq_one_letter_code
_entity_poly.pdbx_strand_id
1 'polypeptide(L)'
;MTITAVMRSLAAAALLLVACGLAGAQETKPELSRVRLAVGGKPALFYLPLTVTERLGYFRDAGLEVEISDFPGGARALQALIGGSADVVTGAYDHTIQMQAKNQPIVAVVQLGEFPGYVLAVLAGKAQGYRSPADLKGMKIGVTAPGSSTQFMAQHLMVKHGLKRDDASFVGIGASASAVAAVQRGEIDAIVNVDPVINLLQSQGLIKVVADTRTLAGTRDVFGGAYPAAVLYAPRAFIEEKPRTTQALVNALVRALKWIADRSAQEVAAVMPPDYALGNPALYQQSIKTSLPMYSRDGRFSREAAETAYAVLKAFDPDVAGAKVDVAATYTNAFVEKAAAQP
;
A
#
# COMPACT_ATOMS: atom_id res chain seq x y z
N MET A 1 20.08 36.53 -55.62
CA MET A 1 20.03 35.96 -54.23
C MET A 1 21.39 35.34 -53.92
N THR A 2 22.17 35.94 -53.07
CA THR A 2 23.60 35.60 -52.93
C THR A 2 23.71 34.37 -51.97
N ILE A 3 24.67 33.49 -52.27
CA ILE A 3 24.96 32.23 -51.54
C ILE A 3 25.05 32.44 -50.00
N THR A 4 25.48 33.64 -49.58
CA THR A 4 25.54 34.09 -48.16
C THR A 4 24.16 34.18 -47.47
N ALA A 5 23.08 34.47 -48.18
CA ALA A 5 21.72 34.53 -47.60
C ALA A 5 21.16 33.15 -47.35
N VAL A 6 21.45 32.18 -48.24
CA VAL A 6 21.02 30.78 -48.08
C VAL A 6 21.74 30.08 -46.90
N MET A 7 23.04 30.32 -46.76
CA MET A 7 23.83 29.77 -45.64
C MET A 7 23.40 30.34 -44.27
N ARG A 8 23.02 31.61 -44.18
CA ARG A 8 22.49 32.21 -42.93
C ARG A 8 21.11 31.65 -42.56
N SER A 9 20.25 31.37 -43.53
CA SER A 9 18.94 30.76 -43.29
C SER A 9 19.04 29.30 -42.85
N LEU A 10 19.98 28.52 -43.40
CA LEU A 10 20.24 27.14 -42.98
C LEU A 10 20.86 27.06 -41.58
N ALA A 11 21.75 27.99 -41.22
CA ALA A 11 22.32 28.05 -39.85
C ALA A 11 21.27 28.43 -38.81
N ALA A 12 20.33 29.34 -39.11
CA ALA A 12 19.26 29.73 -38.24
C ALA A 12 18.24 28.61 -38.01
N ALA A 13 17.92 27.82 -39.07
CA ALA A 13 17.04 26.65 -38.96
C ALA A 13 17.67 25.51 -38.15
N ALA A 14 18.98 25.27 -38.28
CA ALA A 14 19.70 24.29 -37.49
C ALA A 14 19.76 24.66 -35.99
N LEU A 15 19.95 25.94 -35.69
CA LEU A 15 19.92 26.44 -34.28
C LEU A 15 18.54 26.34 -33.65
N LEU A 16 17.47 26.56 -34.41
CA LEU A 16 16.09 26.39 -33.91
C LEU A 16 15.73 24.91 -33.65
N LEU A 17 16.21 23.99 -34.50
CA LEU A 17 16.01 22.54 -34.29
C LEU A 17 16.77 22.01 -33.08
N VAL A 18 17.97 22.50 -32.78
CA VAL A 18 18.74 22.14 -31.59
C VAL A 18 18.10 22.72 -30.33
N ALA A 19 17.55 23.94 -30.36
CA ALA A 19 16.86 24.55 -29.24
C ALA A 19 15.55 23.80 -28.89
N CYS A 20 14.77 23.34 -29.87
CA CYS A 20 13.58 22.51 -29.65
C CYS A 20 13.94 21.12 -29.10
N GLY A 21 15.05 20.51 -29.51
CA GLY A 21 15.52 19.22 -29.00
C GLY A 21 15.99 19.29 -27.53
N LEU A 22 16.59 20.40 -27.10
CA LEU A 22 17.03 20.62 -25.73
C LEU A 22 15.87 20.96 -24.81
N ALA A 23 14.82 21.63 -25.25
CA ALA A 23 13.62 21.91 -24.45
C ALA A 23 12.83 20.62 -24.17
N GLY A 24 12.74 19.68 -25.14
CA GLY A 24 12.07 18.39 -24.91
C GLY A 24 12.81 17.47 -23.93
N ALA A 25 14.14 17.53 -23.86
CA ALA A 25 14.94 16.73 -22.93
C ALA A 25 14.85 17.23 -21.47
N GLN A 26 14.50 18.48 -21.25
CA GLN A 26 14.37 19.07 -19.92
C GLN A 26 13.01 18.79 -19.28
N GLU A 27 11.96 18.50 -20.07
CA GLU A 27 10.62 18.16 -19.60
C GLU A 27 10.47 16.73 -19.08
N THR A 28 11.45 15.85 -19.32
CA THR A 28 11.35 14.43 -18.95
C THR A 28 11.96 14.09 -17.59
N LYS A 29 12.83 14.93 -17.02
CA LYS A 29 13.49 14.65 -15.75
C LYS A 29 12.56 14.93 -14.55
N PRO A 30 12.57 14.04 -13.52
CA PRO A 30 11.91 14.30 -12.25
C PRO A 30 12.35 15.64 -11.63
N GLU A 31 11.47 16.34 -10.93
CA GLU A 31 11.79 17.57 -10.18
C GLU A 31 12.74 17.28 -9.02
N LEU A 32 12.60 16.09 -8.42
CA LEU A 32 13.47 15.56 -7.38
C LEU A 32 14.17 14.32 -7.91
N SER A 33 15.51 14.29 -7.77
CA SER A 33 16.29 13.07 -8.00
C SER A 33 16.28 12.13 -6.79
N ARG A 34 16.06 12.67 -5.57
CA ARG A 34 16.00 11.91 -4.33
C ARG A 34 14.63 12.05 -3.68
N VAL A 35 14.02 10.91 -3.28
CA VAL A 35 12.69 10.85 -2.68
C VAL A 35 12.76 10.00 -1.41
N ARG A 36 12.20 10.52 -0.30
CA ARG A 36 12.05 9.79 0.96
C ARG A 36 10.70 9.10 0.96
N LEU A 37 10.71 7.76 0.96
CA LEU A 37 9.52 6.93 0.96
C LEU A 37 9.40 6.21 2.31
N ALA A 38 8.25 6.35 2.98
CA ALA A 38 7.95 5.57 4.17
C ALA A 38 7.04 4.37 3.84
N VAL A 39 7.23 3.27 4.56
CA VAL A 39 6.39 2.06 4.47
C VAL A 39 6.16 1.49 5.86
N GLY A 40 5.02 0.87 6.11
CA GLY A 40 4.66 0.32 7.42
C GLY A 40 4.71 -1.20 7.46
N GLY A 41 5.90 -1.79 7.58
CA GLY A 41 6.12 -3.24 7.57
C GLY A 41 6.51 -3.74 6.17
N LYS A 42 7.64 -3.28 5.66
CA LYS A 42 8.16 -3.63 4.32
C LYS A 42 8.21 -5.15 4.02
N PRO A 43 8.48 -6.06 5.00
CA PRO A 43 8.44 -7.50 4.76
C PRO A 43 7.05 -8.07 4.48
N ALA A 44 5.97 -7.35 4.76
CA ALA A 44 4.60 -7.80 4.53
C ALA A 44 4.34 -7.98 3.02
N LEU A 45 3.70 -9.09 2.64
CA LEU A 45 3.31 -9.33 1.24
C LEU A 45 2.35 -8.25 0.72
N PHE A 46 1.68 -7.52 1.60
CA PHE A 46 0.92 -6.32 1.28
C PHE A 46 1.74 -5.28 0.48
N TYR A 47 3.06 -5.17 0.76
CA TYR A 47 3.98 -4.23 0.10
C TYR A 47 4.98 -4.90 -0.85
N LEU A 48 4.76 -6.15 -1.25
CA LEU A 48 5.64 -6.88 -2.18
C LEU A 48 5.96 -6.09 -3.46
N PRO A 49 5.01 -5.37 -4.12
CA PRO A 49 5.33 -4.58 -5.31
C PRO A 49 6.38 -3.49 -5.06
N LEU A 50 6.41 -2.86 -3.88
CA LEU A 50 7.44 -1.89 -3.51
C LEU A 50 8.83 -2.56 -3.47
N THR A 51 8.92 -3.73 -2.81
CA THR A 51 10.19 -4.45 -2.69
C THR A 51 10.68 -4.94 -4.06
N VAL A 52 9.78 -5.42 -4.93
CA VAL A 52 10.13 -5.76 -6.33
C VAL A 52 10.68 -4.55 -7.07
N THR A 53 10.02 -3.39 -6.96
CA THR A 53 10.43 -2.14 -7.62
C THR A 53 11.86 -1.75 -7.21
N GLU A 54 12.14 -1.80 -5.91
CA GLU A 54 13.47 -1.49 -5.35
C GLU A 54 14.52 -2.50 -5.81
N ARG A 55 14.25 -3.80 -5.63
CA ARG A 55 15.21 -4.89 -5.90
C ARG A 55 15.58 -5.02 -7.37
N LEU A 56 14.63 -4.76 -8.26
CA LEU A 56 14.87 -4.77 -9.71
C LEU A 56 15.40 -3.42 -10.26
N GLY A 57 15.59 -2.42 -9.38
CA GLY A 57 16.19 -1.14 -9.74
C GLY A 57 15.27 -0.21 -10.54
N TYR A 58 13.95 -0.45 -10.58
CA TYR A 58 13.03 0.32 -11.42
C TYR A 58 12.93 1.79 -11.01
N PHE A 59 13.18 2.14 -9.75
CA PHE A 59 13.29 3.54 -9.33
C PHE A 59 14.49 4.22 -9.97
N ARG A 60 15.66 3.55 -10.00
CA ARG A 60 16.88 4.07 -10.64
C ARG A 60 16.70 4.23 -12.15
N ASP A 61 16.05 3.26 -12.78
CA ASP A 61 15.73 3.32 -14.22
C ASP A 61 14.79 4.49 -14.53
N ALA A 62 13.93 4.89 -13.59
CA ALA A 62 13.06 6.06 -13.67
C ALA A 62 13.75 7.37 -13.27
N GLY A 63 15.07 7.36 -13.01
CA GLY A 63 15.85 8.54 -12.64
C GLY A 63 15.70 8.98 -11.18
N LEU A 64 15.29 8.06 -10.28
CA LEU A 64 15.05 8.34 -8.87
C LEU A 64 16.00 7.54 -7.95
N GLU A 65 16.56 8.23 -6.97
CA GLU A 65 17.14 7.65 -5.76
C GLU A 65 16.05 7.65 -4.68
N VAL A 66 15.49 6.47 -4.36
CA VAL A 66 14.42 6.35 -3.36
C VAL A 66 15.00 5.81 -2.06
N GLU A 67 14.97 6.63 -1.01
CA GLU A 67 15.35 6.24 0.34
C GLU A 67 14.10 5.68 1.06
N ILE A 68 14.11 4.36 1.33
CA ILE A 68 12.97 3.67 1.95
C ILE A 68 13.20 3.52 3.44
N SER A 69 12.31 4.13 4.25
CA SER A 69 12.25 3.97 5.70
C SER A 69 11.12 3.03 6.08
N ASP A 70 11.47 1.93 6.76
CA ASP A 70 10.48 0.95 7.25
C ASP A 70 10.05 1.27 8.69
N PHE A 71 8.74 1.28 8.91
CA PHE A 71 8.11 1.53 10.20
C PHE A 71 7.32 0.29 10.64
N PRO A 72 7.01 0.12 11.95
CA PRO A 72 6.27 -1.05 12.43
C PRO A 72 4.90 -1.28 11.79
N GLY A 73 4.24 -0.21 11.30
CA GLY A 73 2.91 -0.30 10.67
C GLY A 73 2.53 0.98 9.94
N GLY A 74 1.45 0.91 9.14
CA GLY A 74 1.03 1.98 8.23
C GLY A 74 0.75 3.32 8.91
N ALA A 75 0.16 3.33 10.11
CA ALA A 75 -0.06 4.58 10.86
C ALA A 75 1.25 5.30 11.19
N ARG A 76 2.34 4.58 11.46
CA ARG A 76 3.65 5.17 11.73
C ARG A 76 4.29 5.75 10.48
N ALA A 77 4.15 5.06 9.34
CA ALA A 77 4.57 5.60 8.05
C ALA A 77 3.77 6.86 7.66
N LEU A 78 2.46 6.88 7.90
CA LEU A 78 1.62 8.06 7.72
C LEU A 78 2.07 9.22 8.62
N GLN A 79 2.39 8.96 9.89
CA GLN A 79 2.92 9.98 10.80
C GLN A 79 4.23 10.59 10.30
N ALA A 80 5.12 9.77 9.70
CA ALA A 80 6.35 10.25 9.08
C ALA A 80 6.07 11.21 7.91
N LEU A 81 5.05 10.92 7.09
CA LEU A 81 4.60 11.82 6.01
C LEU A 81 4.09 13.15 6.56
N ILE A 82 3.15 13.08 7.51
CA ILE A 82 2.53 14.30 8.10
C ILE A 82 3.56 15.14 8.83
N GLY A 83 4.54 14.51 9.48
CA GLY A 83 5.66 15.16 10.15
C GLY A 83 6.76 15.68 9.21
N GLY A 84 6.65 15.48 7.88
CA GLY A 84 7.60 15.96 6.88
C GLY A 84 8.93 15.18 6.83
N SER A 85 9.04 14.02 7.50
CA SER A 85 10.22 13.15 7.42
C SER A 85 10.16 12.18 6.24
N ALA A 86 9.03 12.04 5.57
CA ALA A 86 8.86 11.35 4.30
C ALA A 86 8.13 12.25 3.29
N ASP A 87 8.40 12.04 2.02
CA ASP A 87 7.78 12.77 0.90
C ASP A 87 6.55 12.02 0.36
N VAL A 88 6.63 10.69 0.36
CA VAL A 88 5.58 9.77 -0.11
C VAL A 88 5.50 8.54 0.79
N VAL A 89 4.39 7.82 0.74
CA VAL A 89 4.19 6.58 1.50
C VAL A 89 3.62 5.48 0.61
N THR A 90 4.18 4.27 0.69
CA THR A 90 3.39 3.09 0.37
C THR A 90 2.62 2.68 1.63
N GLY A 91 1.31 2.83 1.56
CA GLY A 91 0.41 2.63 2.70
C GLY A 91 -0.93 2.06 2.26
N ALA A 92 -1.90 2.06 3.15
CA ALA A 92 -3.24 1.60 2.84
C ALA A 92 -4.13 2.76 2.38
N TYR A 93 -5.03 2.47 1.44
CA TYR A 93 -5.90 3.46 0.81
C TYR A 93 -6.82 4.20 1.80
N ASP A 94 -7.34 3.52 2.79
CA ASP A 94 -8.25 4.07 3.80
C ASP A 94 -7.67 5.27 4.57
N HIS A 95 -6.35 5.38 4.67
CA HIS A 95 -5.70 6.56 5.22
C HIS A 95 -5.99 7.83 4.41
N THR A 96 -6.20 7.74 3.09
CA THR A 96 -6.52 8.92 2.26
C THR A 96 -7.87 9.52 2.64
N ILE A 97 -8.85 8.65 2.92
CA ILE A 97 -10.18 9.03 3.39
C ILE A 97 -10.11 9.65 4.78
N GLN A 98 -9.40 8.97 5.71
CA GLN A 98 -9.24 9.46 7.09
C GLN A 98 -8.55 10.83 7.14
N MET A 99 -7.51 11.03 6.34
CA MET A 99 -6.77 12.29 6.34
C MET A 99 -7.56 13.42 5.66
N GLN A 100 -8.39 13.11 4.66
CA GLN A 100 -9.29 14.12 4.10
C GLN A 100 -10.34 14.56 5.13
N ALA A 101 -10.89 13.64 5.93
CA ALA A 101 -11.80 13.97 7.03
C ALA A 101 -11.16 14.91 8.07
N LYS A 102 -9.83 14.84 8.22
CA LYS A 102 -9.03 15.72 9.12
C LYS A 102 -8.49 16.98 8.45
N ASN A 103 -8.96 17.32 7.24
CA ASN A 103 -8.48 18.45 6.45
C ASN A 103 -6.97 18.42 6.15
N GLN A 104 -6.39 17.24 6.03
CA GLN A 104 -5.00 17.00 5.65
C GLN A 104 -4.94 16.12 4.39
N PRO A 105 -5.36 16.60 3.21
CA PRO A 105 -5.58 15.78 2.04
C PRO A 105 -4.27 15.17 1.52
N ILE A 106 -4.22 13.86 1.56
CA ILE A 106 -3.28 13.02 0.83
C ILE A 106 -4.04 12.30 -0.29
N VAL A 107 -3.37 12.04 -1.41
CA VAL A 107 -3.99 11.48 -2.61
C VAL A 107 -3.23 10.23 -3.03
N ALA A 108 -3.94 9.13 -3.27
CA ALA A 108 -3.38 7.92 -3.82
C ALA A 108 -3.21 8.04 -5.34
N VAL A 109 -2.03 7.65 -5.86
CA VAL A 109 -1.65 7.85 -7.27
C VAL A 109 -1.42 6.54 -8.04
N VAL A 110 -1.30 5.42 -7.36
CA VAL A 110 -1.26 4.06 -7.92
C VAL A 110 -1.74 3.05 -6.89
N GLN A 111 -2.59 2.13 -7.31
CA GLN A 111 -3.06 1.00 -6.52
C GLN A 111 -2.13 -0.20 -6.73
N LEU A 112 -1.59 -0.74 -5.64
CA LEU A 112 -0.68 -1.90 -5.68
C LEU A 112 -1.41 -3.21 -5.43
N GLY A 113 -2.51 -3.18 -4.66
CA GLY A 113 -3.31 -4.34 -4.31
C GLY A 113 -4.81 -4.10 -4.51
N GLU A 114 -5.50 -5.11 -5.08
CA GLU A 114 -6.95 -5.08 -5.35
C GLU A 114 -7.78 -5.36 -4.09
N PHE A 115 -7.20 -6.11 -3.13
CA PHE A 115 -7.82 -6.42 -1.85
C PHE A 115 -6.76 -6.54 -0.75
N PRO A 116 -7.14 -6.36 0.54
CA PRO A 116 -6.17 -6.05 1.59
C PRO A 116 -5.29 -7.23 2.04
N GLY A 117 -5.78 -8.47 1.93
CA GLY A 117 -5.06 -9.61 2.49
C GLY A 117 -4.97 -9.59 4.02
N TYR A 118 -5.78 -8.77 4.71
CA TYR A 118 -5.85 -8.78 6.18
C TYR A 118 -6.55 -10.03 6.67
N VAL A 119 -6.04 -10.58 7.76
CA VAL A 119 -6.63 -11.75 8.43
C VAL A 119 -6.81 -11.42 9.90
N LEU A 120 -8.04 -11.55 10.39
CA LEU A 120 -8.34 -11.61 11.82
C LEU A 120 -8.28 -13.07 12.25
N ALA A 121 -7.49 -13.35 13.26
CA ALA A 121 -7.39 -14.65 13.87
C ALA A 121 -7.39 -14.53 15.40
N VAL A 122 -7.90 -15.55 16.08
CA VAL A 122 -7.79 -15.67 17.56
C VAL A 122 -6.70 -16.68 17.88
N LEU A 123 -6.00 -16.49 19.00
CA LEU A 123 -5.02 -17.46 19.45
C LEU A 123 -5.69 -18.82 19.71
N ALA A 124 -4.97 -19.91 19.42
CA ALA A 124 -5.50 -21.28 19.52
C ALA A 124 -6.14 -21.57 20.88
N GLY A 125 -5.56 -21.06 21.97
CA GLY A 125 -6.12 -21.19 23.33
C GLY A 125 -7.44 -20.43 23.57
N LYS A 126 -7.81 -19.50 22.71
CA LYS A 126 -9.06 -18.73 22.76
C LYS A 126 -10.11 -19.23 21.74
N ALA A 127 -9.71 -20.13 20.84
CA ALA A 127 -10.52 -20.55 19.70
C ALA A 127 -11.83 -21.26 20.07
N GLN A 128 -11.86 -22.00 21.19
CA GLN A 128 -13.06 -22.70 21.66
C GLN A 128 -14.15 -21.74 22.15
N GLY A 129 -13.77 -20.59 22.71
CA GLY A 129 -14.70 -19.56 23.18
C GLY A 129 -15.18 -18.58 22.11
N TYR A 130 -14.55 -18.58 20.93
CA TYR A 130 -14.88 -17.63 19.86
C TYR A 130 -15.96 -18.18 18.93
N ARG A 131 -17.06 -17.45 18.78
CA ARG A 131 -18.21 -17.78 17.92
C ARG A 131 -18.47 -16.70 16.87
N SER A 132 -18.21 -15.42 17.22
CA SER A 132 -18.47 -14.27 16.36
C SER A 132 -17.55 -13.09 16.74
N PRO A 133 -17.45 -12.04 15.91
CA PRO A 133 -16.74 -10.81 16.27
C PRO A 133 -17.23 -10.11 17.54
N ALA A 134 -18.44 -10.43 18.05
CA ALA A 134 -18.90 -9.94 19.35
C ALA A 134 -18.03 -10.45 20.52
N ASP A 135 -17.39 -11.61 20.35
CA ASP A 135 -16.50 -12.19 21.36
C ASP A 135 -15.13 -11.49 21.47
N LEU A 136 -14.85 -10.53 20.58
CA LEU A 136 -13.66 -9.68 20.66
C LEU A 136 -13.72 -8.70 21.85
N LYS A 137 -14.88 -8.52 22.48
CA LYS A 137 -15.04 -7.64 23.64
C LYS A 137 -14.05 -7.98 24.74
N GLY A 138 -13.30 -6.97 25.19
CA GLY A 138 -12.30 -7.09 26.26
C GLY A 138 -10.99 -7.77 25.84
N MET A 139 -10.86 -8.25 24.58
CA MET A 139 -9.63 -8.88 24.11
C MET A 139 -8.52 -7.84 23.87
N LYS A 140 -7.28 -8.30 24.01
CA LYS A 140 -6.08 -7.62 23.49
C LYS A 140 -5.86 -8.06 22.05
N ILE A 141 -6.07 -7.16 21.10
CA ILE A 141 -5.91 -7.45 19.69
C ILE A 141 -4.58 -6.88 19.19
N GLY A 142 -3.68 -7.76 18.75
CA GLY A 142 -2.44 -7.37 18.09
C GLY A 142 -2.73 -6.83 16.69
N VAL A 143 -2.21 -5.65 16.39
CA VAL A 143 -2.30 -4.99 15.08
C VAL A 143 -0.93 -4.52 14.65
N THR A 144 -0.72 -4.19 13.38
CA THR A 144 0.61 -3.73 12.92
C THR A 144 1.06 -2.47 13.68
N ALA A 145 0.17 -1.49 13.83
CA ALA A 145 0.31 -0.38 14.77
C ALA A 145 -1.09 0.18 15.08
N PRO A 146 -1.33 0.76 16.27
CA PRO A 146 -2.55 1.48 16.54
C PRO A 146 -2.79 2.60 15.51
N GLY A 147 -4.02 2.67 14.96
CA GLY A 147 -4.39 3.57 13.86
C GLY A 147 -4.07 3.04 12.46
N SER A 148 -3.51 1.84 12.31
CA SER A 148 -3.33 1.19 11.00
C SER A 148 -4.60 0.46 10.55
N SER A 149 -4.71 0.17 9.25
CA SER A 149 -5.87 -0.49 8.64
C SER A 149 -6.15 -1.89 9.20
N THR A 150 -5.15 -2.56 9.79
CA THR A 150 -5.35 -3.80 10.55
C THR A 150 -6.23 -3.57 11.78
N GLN A 151 -6.09 -2.43 12.47
CA GLN A 151 -7.04 -2.04 13.52
C GLN A 151 -8.40 -1.70 12.93
N PHE A 152 -8.46 -1.00 11.81
CA PHE A 152 -9.73 -0.61 11.18
C PHE A 152 -10.57 -1.83 10.81
N MET A 153 -9.96 -2.91 10.29
CA MET A 153 -10.67 -4.17 10.05
C MET A 153 -11.30 -4.73 11.32
N ALA A 154 -10.55 -4.79 12.43
CA ALA A 154 -11.08 -5.28 13.70
C ALA A 154 -12.23 -4.41 14.20
N GLN A 155 -12.08 -3.08 14.19
CA GLN A 155 -13.10 -2.12 14.62
C GLN A 155 -14.36 -2.20 13.75
N HIS A 156 -14.20 -2.34 12.43
CA HIS A 156 -15.33 -2.54 11.51
C HIS A 156 -16.12 -3.80 11.87
N LEU A 157 -15.44 -4.93 12.06
CA LEU A 157 -16.08 -6.18 12.45
C LEU A 157 -16.75 -6.10 13.82
N MET A 158 -16.13 -5.45 14.79
CA MET A 158 -16.69 -5.21 16.11
C MET A 158 -17.99 -4.41 16.03
N VAL A 159 -17.98 -3.28 15.34
CA VAL A 159 -19.16 -2.40 15.20
C VAL A 159 -20.26 -3.09 14.39
N LYS A 160 -19.93 -3.81 13.32
CA LYS A 160 -20.88 -4.62 12.53
C LYS A 160 -21.60 -5.67 13.37
N HIS A 161 -21.00 -6.10 14.50
CA HIS A 161 -21.57 -7.09 15.43
C HIS A 161 -21.99 -6.49 16.78
N GLY A 162 -22.29 -5.19 16.82
CA GLY A 162 -22.93 -4.52 17.96
C GLY A 162 -21.99 -4.08 19.07
N LEU A 163 -20.67 -4.17 18.90
CA LEU A 163 -19.70 -3.63 19.84
C LEU A 163 -19.39 -2.16 19.52
N LYS A 164 -18.79 -1.46 20.50
CA LYS A 164 -18.13 -0.18 20.28
C LYS A 164 -16.72 -0.42 19.71
N ARG A 165 -16.20 0.56 18.99
CA ARG A 165 -14.84 0.49 18.40
C ARG A 165 -13.71 0.37 19.42
N ASP A 166 -13.97 0.70 20.68
CA ASP A 166 -13.06 0.70 21.83
C ASP A 166 -13.38 -0.38 22.88
N ASP A 167 -14.32 -1.29 22.59
CA ASP A 167 -14.62 -2.43 23.47
C ASP A 167 -13.50 -3.49 23.54
N ALA A 168 -12.42 -3.35 22.74
CA ALA A 168 -11.19 -4.13 22.80
C ALA A 168 -9.98 -3.22 22.90
N SER A 169 -8.85 -3.73 23.40
CA SER A 169 -7.59 -3.00 23.40
C SER A 169 -6.71 -3.39 22.22
N PHE A 170 -5.98 -2.41 21.63
CA PHE A 170 -5.14 -2.63 20.46
C PHE A 170 -3.66 -2.45 20.80
N VAL A 171 -2.85 -3.47 20.48
CA VAL A 171 -1.42 -3.51 20.75
C VAL A 171 -0.65 -3.53 19.44
N GLY A 172 0.29 -2.61 19.26
CA GLY A 172 1.18 -2.58 18.10
C GLY A 172 2.22 -3.69 18.19
N ILE A 173 2.18 -4.64 17.27
CA ILE A 173 3.08 -5.80 17.24
C ILE A 173 3.94 -5.87 15.97
N GLY A 174 3.76 -4.92 15.02
CA GLY A 174 4.45 -4.93 13.73
C GLY A 174 3.87 -5.93 12.74
N ALA A 175 4.57 -6.11 11.61
CA ALA A 175 4.17 -7.00 10.49
C ALA A 175 5.29 -8.01 10.12
N SER A 176 6.10 -8.42 11.07
CA SER A 176 7.27 -9.29 10.85
C SER A 176 7.51 -10.22 12.05
N ALA A 177 8.76 -10.58 12.33
CA ALA A 177 9.14 -11.46 13.44
C ALA A 177 8.63 -10.99 14.81
N SER A 178 8.48 -9.69 15.03
CA SER A 178 7.91 -9.14 16.28
C SER A 178 6.46 -9.58 16.51
N ALA A 179 5.65 -9.65 15.45
CA ALA A 179 4.26 -10.13 15.52
C ALA A 179 4.21 -11.63 15.86
N VAL A 180 5.09 -12.43 15.25
CA VAL A 180 5.21 -13.86 15.56
C VAL A 180 5.58 -14.05 17.05
N ALA A 181 6.57 -13.31 17.52
CA ALA A 181 7.01 -13.38 18.92
C ALA A 181 5.90 -12.98 19.91
N ALA A 182 5.10 -11.95 19.62
CA ALA A 182 3.98 -11.54 20.48
C ALA A 182 2.93 -12.64 20.64
N VAL A 183 2.60 -13.35 19.53
CA VAL A 183 1.70 -14.51 19.58
C VAL A 183 2.31 -15.66 20.38
N GLN A 184 3.57 -16.01 20.13
CA GLN A 184 4.26 -17.11 20.82
C GLN A 184 4.38 -16.87 22.33
N ARG A 185 4.53 -15.61 22.76
CA ARG A 185 4.56 -15.25 24.18
C ARG A 185 3.17 -15.07 24.81
N GLY A 186 2.08 -15.18 24.03
CA GLY A 186 0.72 -15.01 24.56
C GLY A 186 0.42 -13.57 25.02
N GLU A 187 1.05 -12.57 24.45
CA GLU A 187 0.88 -11.16 24.84
C GLU A 187 -0.45 -10.57 24.37
N ILE A 188 -1.13 -11.25 23.44
CA ILE A 188 -2.39 -10.86 22.82
C ILE A 188 -3.38 -12.03 22.82
N ASP A 189 -4.67 -11.75 22.63
CA ASP A 189 -5.74 -12.74 22.53
C ASP A 189 -6.16 -13.02 21.08
N ALA A 190 -6.04 -12.01 20.24
CA ALA A 190 -6.34 -12.05 18.82
C ALA A 190 -5.32 -11.21 18.03
N ILE A 191 -5.23 -11.45 16.74
CA ILE A 191 -4.32 -10.74 15.83
C ILE A 191 -5.06 -10.33 14.56
N VAL A 192 -4.82 -9.10 14.08
CA VAL A 192 -5.05 -8.74 12.68
C VAL A 192 -3.72 -8.41 12.04
N ASN A 193 -3.35 -9.19 11.03
CA ASN A 193 -2.08 -9.02 10.34
C ASN A 193 -2.21 -9.51 8.89
N VAL A 194 -1.10 -9.60 8.20
CA VAL A 194 -0.96 -10.04 6.80
C VAL A 194 0.09 -11.14 6.67
N ASP A 195 0.14 -11.79 5.51
CA ASP A 195 1.22 -12.72 5.20
C ASP A 195 2.57 -11.97 5.05
N PRO A 196 3.67 -12.62 5.40
CA PRO A 196 3.86 -14.05 5.74
C PRO A 196 3.57 -14.39 7.22
N VAL A 197 3.33 -13.42 8.10
CA VAL A 197 3.10 -13.62 9.54
C VAL A 197 1.95 -14.59 9.80
N ILE A 198 0.81 -14.35 9.15
CA ILE A 198 -0.40 -15.17 9.34
C ILE A 198 -0.17 -16.61 8.90
N ASN A 199 0.39 -16.82 7.72
CA ASN A 199 0.65 -18.18 7.24
C ASN A 199 1.62 -18.94 8.14
N LEU A 200 2.67 -18.27 8.67
CA LEU A 200 3.59 -18.90 9.60
C LEU A 200 2.89 -19.31 10.90
N LEU A 201 2.13 -18.41 11.52
CA LEU A 201 1.40 -18.71 12.75
C LEU A 201 0.33 -19.80 12.56
N GLN A 202 -0.33 -19.80 11.40
CA GLN A 202 -1.31 -20.79 11.01
C GLN A 202 -0.68 -22.17 10.83
N SER A 203 0.49 -22.25 10.16
CA SER A 203 1.22 -23.49 9.97
C SER A 203 1.73 -24.13 11.28
N GLN A 204 1.95 -23.28 12.29
CA GLN A 204 2.35 -23.70 13.65
C GLN A 204 1.16 -24.05 14.54
N GLY A 205 -0.08 -23.90 14.06
CA GLY A 205 -1.28 -24.15 14.85
C GLY A 205 -1.51 -23.15 16.01
N LEU A 206 -0.85 -21.99 15.97
CA LEU A 206 -0.89 -21.00 17.05
C LEU A 206 -2.14 -20.11 16.99
N ILE A 207 -2.80 -20.03 15.85
CA ILE A 207 -3.97 -19.18 15.61
C ILE A 207 -5.07 -19.94 14.86
N LYS A 208 -6.32 -19.51 15.08
CA LYS A 208 -7.49 -19.89 14.28
C LYS A 208 -8.00 -18.67 13.54
N VAL A 209 -7.98 -18.73 12.20
CA VAL A 209 -8.53 -17.68 11.34
C VAL A 209 -10.04 -17.60 11.52
N VAL A 210 -10.56 -16.38 11.66
CA VAL A 210 -11.98 -16.10 11.88
C VAL A 210 -12.57 -15.09 10.89
N ALA A 211 -11.73 -14.26 10.26
CA ALA A 211 -12.10 -13.46 9.09
C ALA A 211 -10.86 -13.31 8.19
N ASP A 212 -11.05 -13.43 6.87
CA ASP A 212 -9.95 -13.53 5.91
C ASP A 212 -10.24 -12.74 4.64
N THR A 213 -9.44 -11.73 4.36
CA THR A 213 -9.55 -10.90 3.15
C THR A 213 -8.45 -11.19 2.13
N ARG A 214 -7.80 -12.36 2.18
CA ARG A 214 -6.78 -12.81 1.21
C ARG A 214 -7.38 -13.23 -0.14
N THR A 215 -8.70 -13.12 -0.28
CA THR A 215 -9.43 -13.32 -1.53
C THR A 215 -10.46 -12.21 -1.74
N LEU A 216 -10.87 -11.98 -2.99
CA LEU A 216 -11.93 -11.02 -3.28
C LEU A 216 -13.26 -11.42 -2.63
N ALA A 217 -13.57 -12.72 -2.58
CA ALA A 217 -14.77 -13.22 -1.90
C ALA A 217 -14.73 -12.90 -0.40
N GLY A 218 -13.63 -13.25 0.29
CA GLY A 218 -13.47 -12.93 1.71
C GLY A 218 -13.44 -11.41 1.98
N THR A 219 -12.90 -10.63 1.07
CA THR A 219 -12.97 -9.16 1.16
C THR A 219 -14.41 -8.66 1.11
N ARG A 220 -15.25 -9.20 0.21
CA ARG A 220 -16.68 -8.89 0.13
C ARG A 220 -17.45 -9.31 1.38
N ASP A 221 -17.14 -10.47 1.94
CA ASP A 221 -17.77 -10.97 3.17
C ASP A 221 -17.48 -10.03 4.37
N VAL A 222 -16.25 -9.56 4.49
CA VAL A 222 -15.83 -8.67 5.56
C VAL A 222 -16.35 -7.24 5.34
N PHE A 223 -16.09 -6.65 4.18
CA PHE A 223 -16.29 -5.23 3.93
C PHE A 223 -17.54 -4.89 3.11
N GLY A 224 -18.23 -5.89 2.57
CA GLY A 224 -19.45 -5.70 1.77
C GLY A 224 -19.20 -5.41 0.29
N GLY A 225 -17.95 -5.29 -0.15
CA GLY A 225 -17.58 -4.99 -1.54
C GLY A 225 -16.10 -5.15 -1.80
N ALA A 226 -15.64 -4.78 -3.00
CA ALA A 226 -14.23 -4.60 -3.28
C ALA A 226 -13.66 -3.49 -2.38
N TYR A 227 -12.41 -3.64 -1.95
CA TYR A 227 -11.79 -2.71 -0.99
C TYR A 227 -10.34 -2.48 -1.42
N PRO A 228 -9.94 -1.23 -1.80
CA PRO A 228 -8.58 -0.95 -2.24
C PRO A 228 -7.59 -1.22 -1.11
N ALA A 229 -6.45 -1.77 -1.47
CA ALA A 229 -5.47 -2.20 -0.48
C ALA A 229 -4.24 -1.29 -0.41
N ALA A 230 -3.06 -1.86 -0.71
CA ALA A 230 -1.82 -1.12 -0.78
C ALA A 230 -1.84 -0.10 -1.93
N VAL A 231 -1.36 1.09 -1.65
CA VAL A 231 -1.26 2.20 -2.62
C VAL A 231 0.03 2.98 -2.38
N LEU A 232 0.44 3.78 -3.37
CA LEU A 232 1.33 4.93 -3.13
C LEU A 232 0.47 6.17 -2.96
N TYR A 233 0.68 6.92 -1.88
CA TYR A 233 0.05 8.22 -1.68
C TYR A 233 1.05 9.29 -1.27
N ALA A 234 0.70 10.54 -1.55
CA ALA A 234 1.47 11.72 -1.18
C ALA A 234 0.54 12.88 -0.80
N PRO A 235 1.05 13.93 -0.13
CA PRO A 235 0.33 15.17 0.03
C PRO A 235 -0.09 15.73 -1.34
N ARG A 236 -1.28 16.30 -1.43
CA ARG A 236 -1.77 16.92 -2.68
C ARG A 236 -0.78 17.95 -3.23
N ALA A 237 -0.21 18.79 -2.37
CA ALA A 237 0.79 19.78 -2.75
C ALA A 237 2.03 19.14 -3.41
N PHE A 238 2.52 17.99 -2.87
CA PHE A 238 3.64 17.28 -3.50
C PHE A 238 3.33 16.85 -4.93
N ILE A 239 2.13 16.30 -5.15
CA ILE A 239 1.70 15.82 -6.48
C ILE A 239 1.60 16.96 -7.47
N GLU A 240 1.05 18.11 -7.03
CA GLU A 240 0.86 19.31 -7.87
C GLU A 240 2.20 20.00 -8.19
N GLU A 241 3.11 20.09 -7.22
CA GLU A 241 4.42 20.72 -7.38
C GLU A 241 5.47 19.81 -8.03
N LYS A 242 5.32 18.49 -7.93
CA LYS A 242 6.30 17.50 -8.40
C LYS A 242 5.66 16.44 -9.31
N PRO A 243 4.91 16.84 -10.36
CA PRO A 243 4.16 15.90 -11.20
C PRO A 243 5.05 14.91 -11.95
N ARG A 244 6.28 15.31 -12.38
CA ARG A 244 7.20 14.40 -13.08
C ARG A 244 7.83 13.38 -12.11
N THR A 245 8.17 13.81 -10.90
CA THR A 245 8.63 12.91 -9.82
C THR A 245 7.54 11.89 -9.48
N THR A 246 6.30 12.36 -9.34
CA THR A 246 5.13 11.48 -9.09
C THR A 246 4.94 10.49 -10.24
N GLN A 247 5.04 10.95 -11.50
CA GLN A 247 4.94 10.07 -12.67
C GLN A 247 6.06 9.02 -12.71
N ALA A 248 7.29 9.39 -12.38
CA ALA A 248 8.43 8.48 -12.35
C ALA A 248 8.24 7.39 -11.28
N LEU A 249 7.74 7.74 -10.09
CA LEU A 249 7.39 6.79 -9.04
C LEU A 249 6.29 5.81 -9.51
N VAL A 250 5.23 6.33 -10.13
CA VAL A 250 4.12 5.52 -10.64
C VAL A 250 4.59 4.59 -11.77
N ASN A 251 5.40 5.08 -12.71
CA ASN A 251 5.96 4.26 -13.80
C ASN A 251 6.77 3.08 -13.26
N ALA A 252 7.63 3.32 -12.25
CA ALA A 252 8.43 2.29 -11.62
C ALA A 252 7.56 1.21 -10.94
N LEU A 253 6.53 1.62 -10.21
CA LEU A 253 5.62 0.70 -9.52
C LEU A 253 4.72 -0.08 -10.50
N VAL A 254 4.19 0.57 -11.54
CA VAL A 254 3.39 -0.10 -12.58
C VAL A 254 4.24 -1.13 -13.34
N ARG A 255 5.52 -0.83 -13.60
CA ARG A 255 6.47 -1.79 -14.19
C ARG A 255 6.65 -3.03 -13.30
N ALA A 256 6.73 -2.84 -11.98
CA ALA A 256 6.81 -3.95 -11.02
C ALA A 256 5.51 -4.76 -11.01
N LEU A 257 4.34 -4.14 -11.05
CA LEU A 257 3.05 -4.83 -11.12
C LEU A 257 2.96 -5.69 -12.39
N LYS A 258 3.34 -5.15 -13.56
CA LYS A 258 3.41 -5.91 -14.83
C LYS A 258 4.39 -7.09 -14.70
N TRP A 259 5.57 -6.86 -14.12
CA TRP A 259 6.55 -7.92 -13.91
C TRP A 259 6.01 -9.04 -13.00
N ILE A 260 5.37 -8.71 -11.88
CA ILE A 260 4.77 -9.67 -10.96
C ILE A 260 3.68 -10.50 -11.66
N ALA A 261 2.83 -9.87 -12.48
CA ALA A 261 1.72 -10.53 -13.16
C ALA A 261 2.16 -11.66 -14.10
N ASP A 262 3.40 -11.57 -14.64
CA ASP A 262 3.97 -12.50 -15.62
C ASP A 262 4.95 -13.50 -14.98
N ARG A 263 5.06 -13.55 -13.65
CA ARG A 263 6.06 -14.38 -12.95
C ARG A 263 5.44 -15.43 -12.05
N SER A 264 6.14 -16.54 -11.93
CA SER A 264 5.84 -17.59 -10.95
C SER A 264 6.19 -17.09 -9.54
N ALA A 265 5.55 -17.68 -8.52
CA ALA A 265 5.87 -17.40 -7.12
C ALA A 265 7.35 -17.67 -6.77
N GLN A 266 7.98 -18.63 -7.45
CA GLN A 266 9.39 -18.96 -7.29
C GLN A 266 10.28 -17.81 -7.78
N GLU A 267 10.01 -17.26 -8.98
CA GLU A 267 10.76 -16.12 -9.53
C GLU A 267 10.58 -14.87 -8.68
N VAL A 268 9.35 -14.63 -8.19
CA VAL A 268 9.08 -13.50 -7.28
C VAL A 268 9.83 -13.68 -5.96
N ALA A 269 9.77 -14.88 -5.36
CA ALA A 269 10.49 -15.19 -4.10
C ALA A 269 12.00 -15.00 -4.23
N ALA A 270 12.59 -15.33 -5.39
CA ALA A 270 14.02 -15.20 -5.65
C ALA A 270 14.53 -13.74 -5.62
N VAL A 271 13.65 -12.77 -5.83
CA VAL A 271 13.97 -11.34 -5.78
C VAL A 271 13.89 -10.79 -4.35
N MET A 272 13.11 -11.44 -3.47
CA MET A 272 12.87 -10.95 -2.11
C MET A 272 14.09 -11.13 -1.18
N PRO A 273 14.26 -10.23 -0.19
CA PRO A 273 15.24 -10.43 0.87
C PRO A 273 14.97 -11.73 1.64
N PRO A 274 16.01 -12.56 1.91
CA PRO A 274 15.83 -13.87 2.56
C PRO A 274 15.20 -13.80 3.97
N ASP A 275 15.44 -12.73 4.71
CA ASP A 275 14.90 -12.48 6.05
C ASP A 275 13.37 -12.30 6.07
N TYR A 276 12.76 -11.92 4.93
CA TYR A 276 11.30 -11.82 4.81
C TYR A 276 10.59 -13.17 4.94
N ALA A 277 11.30 -14.26 4.68
CA ALA A 277 10.77 -15.62 4.79
C ALA A 277 10.56 -16.10 6.24
N LEU A 278 10.93 -15.32 7.27
CA LEU A 278 10.77 -15.64 8.69
C LEU A 278 11.32 -17.04 9.05
N GLY A 279 12.41 -17.45 8.41
CA GLY A 279 13.05 -18.75 8.61
C GLY A 279 12.40 -19.93 7.86
N ASN A 280 11.34 -19.71 7.07
CA ASN A 280 10.68 -20.76 6.28
C ASN A 280 10.50 -20.36 4.81
N PRO A 281 11.53 -20.50 3.95
CA PRO A 281 11.47 -20.11 2.55
C PRO A 281 10.38 -20.83 1.74
N ALA A 282 10.13 -22.10 2.01
CA ALA A 282 9.11 -22.87 1.30
C ALA A 282 7.69 -22.34 1.59
N LEU A 283 7.40 -22.06 2.85
CA LEU A 283 6.12 -21.47 3.27
C LEU A 283 5.99 -20.02 2.72
N TYR A 284 7.07 -19.26 2.70
CA TYR A 284 7.09 -17.91 2.13
C TYR A 284 6.76 -17.92 0.63
N GLN A 285 7.38 -18.83 -0.13
CA GLN A 285 7.05 -19.02 -1.54
C GLN A 285 5.57 -19.43 -1.74
N GLN A 286 5.05 -20.30 -0.89
CA GLN A 286 3.62 -20.65 -0.91
C GLN A 286 2.73 -19.44 -0.58
N SER A 287 3.12 -18.62 0.38
CA SER A 287 2.41 -17.37 0.72
C SER A 287 2.40 -16.40 -0.45
N ILE A 288 3.51 -16.23 -1.16
CA ILE A 288 3.56 -15.44 -2.40
C ILE A 288 2.58 -16.00 -3.42
N LYS A 289 2.60 -17.32 -3.67
CA LYS A 289 1.71 -17.97 -4.64
C LYS A 289 0.24 -17.67 -4.38
N THR A 290 -0.19 -17.74 -3.13
CA THR A 290 -1.59 -17.44 -2.74
C THR A 290 -1.91 -15.95 -2.78
N SER A 291 -0.90 -15.08 -2.65
CA SER A 291 -1.06 -13.61 -2.70
C SER A 291 -0.97 -13.02 -4.10
N LEU A 292 -0.45 -13.72 -5.12
CA LEU A 292 -0.34 -13.18 -6.48
C LEU A 292 -1.65 -12.57 -7.02
N PRO A 293 -2.85 -13.18 -6.80
CA PRO A 293 -4.11 -12.60 -7.27
C PRO A 293 -4.50 -11.29 -6.57
N MET A 294 -3.84 -10.94 -5.46
CA MET A 294 -4.10 -9.71 -4.71
C MET A 294 -3.53 -8.48 -5.41
N TYR A 295 -2.46 -8.62 -6.22
CA TYR A 295 -1.78 -7.46 -6.78
C TYR A 295 -2.53 -6.93 -8.00
N SER A 296 -2.63 -5.60 -8.07
CA SER A 296 -3.20 -4.91 -9.21
C SER A 296 -2.36 -5.18 -10.47
N ARG A 297 -3.02 -5.29 -11.63
CA ARG A 297 -2.33 -5.52 -12.90
C ARG A 297 -1.93 -4.23 -13.61
N ASP A 298 -2.66 -3.15 -13.35
CA ASP A 298 -2.51 -1.86 -14.05
C ASP A 298 -2.37 -0.65 -13.11
N GLY A 299 -2.56 -0.84 -11.82
CA GLY A 299 -2.45 0.21 -10.80
C GLY A 299 -3.66 1.13 -10.68
N ARG A 300 -4.79 0.85 -11.37
CA ARG A 300 -5.98 1.72 -11.43
C ARG A 300 -6.88 1.56 -10.21
N PHE A 301 -7.47 2.67 -9.80
CA PHE A 301 -8.50 2.69 -8.77
C PHE A 301 -9.88 2.50 -9.38
N SER A 302 -10.70 1.68 -8.73
CA SER A 302 -12.14 1.58 -8.97
C SER A 302 -12.90 2.52 -8.04
N ARG A 303 -13.84 3.29 -8.60
CA ARG A 303 -14.72 4.15 -7.81
C ARG A 303 -15.56 3.34 -6.82
N GLU A 304 -16.09 2.21 -7.23
CA GLU A 304 -16.89 1.31 -6.39
C GLU A 304 -16.11 0.86 -5.16
N ALA A 305 -14.84 0.42 -5.36
CA ALA A 305 -13.99 -0.01 -4.26
C ALA A 305 -13.66 1.14 -3.30
N ALA A 306 -13.40 2.35 -3.82
CA ALA A 306 -13.17 3.54 -3.01
C ALA A 306 -14.38 3.94 -2.17
N GLU A 307 -15.59 3.87 -2.74
CA GLU A 307 -16.86 4.11 -2.04
C GLU A 307 -17.11 3.05 -0.94
N THR A 308 -16.75 1.78 -1.20
CA THR A 308 -16.81 0.73 -0.18
C THR A 308 -15.91 1.08 1.01
N ALA A 309 -14.67 1.49 0.76
CA ALA A 309 -13.75 1.88 1.83
C ALA A 309 -14.27 3.07 2.65
N TYR A 310 -14.88 4.06 1.99
CA TYR A 310 -15.52 5.17 2.67
C TYR A 310 -16.70 4.74 3.54
N ALA A 311 -17.59 3.88 3.02
CA ALA A 311 -18.72 3.36 3.77
C ALA A 311 -18.27 2.57 5.01
N VAL A 312 -17.23 1.75 4.88
CA VAL A 312 -16.62 1.01 5.98
C VAL A 312 -16.09 1.94 7.07
N LEU A 313 -15.25 2.91 6.70
CA LEU A 313 -14.70 3.87 7.66
C LEU A 313 -15.79 4.70 8.34
N LYS A 314 -16.77 5.20 7.58
CA LYS A 314 -17.88 5.98 8.10
C LYS A 314 -18.70 5.23 9.15
N ALA A 315 -18.76 3.90 9.07
CA ALA A 315 -19.53 3.08 10.01
C ALA A 315 -18.93 3.04 11.43
N PHE A 316 -17.61 3.23 11.59
CA PHE A 316 -16.96 3.09 12.89
C PHE A 316 -16.04 4.26 13.28
N ASP A 317 -15.58 5.08 12.33
CA ASP A 317 -14.70 6.23 12.61
C ASP A 317 -15.53 7.52 12.73
N PRO A 318 -15.64 8.12 13.93
CA PRO A 318 -16.44 9.33 14.13
C PRO A 318 -15.90 10.54 13.37
N ASP A 319 -14.59 10.64 13.12
CA ASP A 319 -14.00 11.73 12.33
C ASP A 319 -14.50 11.66 10.88
N VAL A 320 -14.54 10.45 10.32
CA VAL A 320 -15.05 10.21 8.94
C VAL A 320 -16.58 10.35 8.88
N ALA A 321 -17.30 9.86 9.90
CA ALA A 321 -18.75 9.97 9.96
C ALA A 321 -19.23 11.43 10.07
N GLY A 322 -18.49 12.28 10.78
CA GLY A 322 -18.80 13.69 10.99
C GLY A 322 -18.31 14.63 9.89
N ALA A 323 -17.48 14.16 8.97
CA ALA A 323 -16.89 14.98 7.92
C ALA A 323 -17.59 14.80 6.57
N LYS A 324 -17.52 15.82 5.72
CA LYS A 324 -17.87 15.72 4.30
C LYS A 324 -16.63 15.30 3.52
N VAL A 325 -16.52 14.00 3.24
CA VAL A 325 -15.42 13.44 2.43
C VAL A 325 -15.83 13.37 0.96
N ASP A 326 -15.03 13.93 0.07
CA ASP A 326 -15.11 13.72 -1.37
C ASP A 326 -14.23 12.53 -1.77
N VAL A 327 -14.83 11.36 -1.94
CA VAL A 327 -14.13 10.13 -2.27
C VAL A 327 -13.35 10.26 -3.58
N ALA A 328 -13.88 10.97 -4.58
CA ALA A 328 -13.20 11.15 -5.86
C ALA A 328 -11.90 11.98 -5.74
N ALA A 329 -11.77 12.77 -4.69
CA ALA A 329 -10.57 13.56 -4.42
C ALA A 329 -9.50 12.82 -3.59
N THR A 330 -9.76 11.57 -3.17
CA THR A 330 -8.82 10.75 -2.38
C THR A 330 -7.83 9.95 -3.23
N TYR A 331 -8.07 9.85 -4.54
CA TYR A 331 -7.20 9.15 -5.49
C TYR A 331 -7.20 9.83 -6.86
N THR A 332 -6.27 9.42 -7.72
CA THR A 332 -6.27 9.80 -9.14
C THR A 332 -5.70 8.69 -10.01
N ASN A 333 -6.31 8.45 -11.17
CA ASN A 333 -5.81 7.52 -12.19
C ASN A 333 -4.93 8.22 -13.26
N ALA A 334 -4.76 9.55 -13.21
CA ALA A 334 -4.08 10.32 -14.25
C ALA A 334 -2.64 9.86 -14.52
N PHE A 335 -1.93 9.39 -13.50
CA PHE A 335 -0.53 8.93 -13.63
C PHE A 335 -0.45 7.49 -14.15
N VAL A 336 -1.33 6.60 -13.71
CA VAL A 336 -1.35 5.20 -14.20
C VAL A 336 -1.81 5.13 -15.65
N GLU A 337 -2.71 6.02 -16.09
CA GLU A 337 -3.12 6.13 -17.49
C GLU A 337 -1.96 6.51 -18.41
N LYS A 338 -1.11 7.44 -17.97
CA LYS A 338 0.11 7.80 -18.68
C LYS A 338 1.15 6.68 -18.66
N ALA A 339 1.29 5.95 -17.52
CA ALA A 339 2.20 4.81 -17.41
C ALA A 339 1.77 3.63 -18.31
N ALA A 340 0.47 3.41 -18.50
CA ALA A 340 -0.07 2.38 -19.38
C ALA A 340 0.17 2.68 -20.88
N ALA A 341 0.26 3.96 -21.24
CA ALA A 341 0.50 4.41 -22.62
C ALA A 341 1.98 4.35 -23.05
N GLN A 342 2.90 4.08 -22.12
CA GLN A 342 4.33 3.90 -22.43
C GLN A 342 4.58 2.45 -22.85
N PRO A 343 5.37 2.23 -23.94
CA PRO A 343 5.65 0.90 -24.47
C PRO A 343 6.46 0.02 -23.50
#